data_59bf1d37a0847444abd555d1c6c2fe70
#
_entry.id   59bf1d37a0847444abd555d1c6c2fe70
#
_cell.length_a   1.000
_cell.length_b   1.000
_cell.length_c   1.000
_cell.angle_alpha   90.00
_cell.angle_beta   90.00
_cell.angle_gamma   90.00
#
_symmetry.space_group_name_H-M   'P 1'
#
loop_
_entity.id
_entity.type
_entity.pdbx_description
1 polymer ?
#
loop_
_entity_poly.entity_id
_entity_poly.type
_entity_poly.pdbx_seq_one_letter_code
_entity_poly.pdbx_strand_id
1 'polypeptide(L)'
;MRIPIFSDEVDTKGGWHGAQLAKAFAAQSVETVFVSLRDCVIDLSAQLPRIQVPHFSELPKAAFVRGIAGGALQQITTRLNILHMLKMQGVLIYNDAKAIERTVDKGMTSFLLHQAGIKTPQTWVCESRDLAHKIIQTEKVNQQKQLIIKPLFGSQGQGVRLVDTPFPLPMDAHVDGVFYLQTLIQSNHDYRVFVVNNQAIAAMRRSGEDWLHNVALGANCEAIDDIEILHLAEKAAKALNIAYCGVDIIRDESGALYVLEVNSIPAWRGLQSVTQTNIAQVLVDDCLSQISTTYA
;
A
#
# COMPACT_ATOMS: atom_id res chain seq x y z
N MET A 1 -5.53 24.90 12.81
CA MET A 1 -4.34 24.05 12.55
C MET A 1 -4.16 23.90 11.06
N ARG A 2 -2.91 23.83 10.57
CA ARG A 2 -2.58 23.65 9.15
C ARG A 2 -1.65 22.46 9.01
N ILE A 3 -1.90 21.53 8.07
CA ILE A 3 -1.10 20.33 7.84
C ILE A 3 -0.81 20.12 6.36
N PRO A 4 0.37 19.59 6.00
CA PRO A 4 0.65 19.16 4.63
C PRO A 4 -0.02 17.84 4.32
N ILE A 5 -0.55 17.71 3.10
CA ILE A 5 -0.87 16.44 2.46
C ILE A 5 0.26 16.16 1.48
N PHE A 6 1.16 15.23 1.80
CA PHE A 6 2.21 14.82 0.89
C PHE A 6 1.60 14.02 -0.27
N SER A 7 1.84 14.48 -1.49
CA SER A 7 1.32 13.87 -2.71
C SER A 7 2.33 14.04 -3.84
N ASP A 8 2.32 13.13 -4.80
CA ASP A 8 3.00 13.24 -6.07
C ASP A 8 2.16 13.98 -7.14
N GLU A 9 0.88 14.17 -6.87
CA GLU A 9 -0.10 14.85 -7.71
C GLU A 9 -0.41 16.28 -7.20
N VAL A 10 0.62 17.10 -6.97
CA VAL A 10 0.45 18.46 -6.37
C VAL A 10 -0.38 19.37 -7.28
N ASP A 11 -0.12 19.36 -8.59
CA ASP A 11 -0.79 20.21 -9.58
C ASP A 11 -2.31 19.96 -9.63
N THR A 12 -2.74 18.72 -9.38
CA THR A 12 -4.14 18.31 -9.33
C THR A 12 -4.70 18.29 -7.90
N LYS A 13 -3.97 18.85 -6.92
CA LYS A 13 -4.31 18.81 -5.49
C LYS A 13 -4.63 17.40 -5.00
N GLY A 14 -3.77 16.44 -5.39
CA GLY A 14 -3.92 15.03 -5.02
C GLY A 14 -5.08 14.30 -5.72
N GLY A 15 -5.56 14.83 -6.83
CA GLY A 15 -6.64 14.26 -7.61
C GLY A 15 -7.94 14.10 -6.81
N TRP A 16 -8.77 13.13 -7.22
CA TRP A 16 -10.05 12.87 -6.55
C TRP A 16 -9.89 12.56 -5.05
N HIS A 17 -8.91 11.72 -4.68
CA HIS A 17 -8.66 11.32 -3.28
C HIS A 17 -8.20 12.51 -2.43
N GLY A 18 -7.31 13.35 -2.97
CA GLY A 18 -6.86 14.57 -2.31
C GLY A 18 -8.00 15.54 -2.07
N ALA A 19 -8.88 15.72 -3.05
CA ALA A 19 -10.06 16.58 -2.90
C ALA A 19 -11.01 16.10 -1.79
N GLN A 20 -11.23 14.77 -1.67
CA GLN A 20 -12.04 14.20 -0.58
C GLN A 20 -11.39 14.44 0.79
N LEU A 21 -10.07 14.23 0.91
CA LEU A 21 -9.33 14.48 2.15
C LEU A 21 -9.38 15.98 2.53
N ALA A 22 -9.09 16.87 1.60
CA ALA A 22 -9.14 18.32 1.85
C ALA A 22 -10.52 18.78 2.33
N LYS A 23 -11.60 18.25 1.73
CA LYS A 23 -12.98 18.51 2.16
C LYS A 23 -13.23 18.01 3.58
N ALA A 24 -12.79 16.80 3.92
CA ALA A 24 -12.98 16.22 5.24
C ALA A 24 -12.17 16.98 6.31
N PHE A 25 -10.93 17.37 6.03
CA PHE A 25 -10.13 18.22 6.93
C PHE A 25 -10.76 19.61 7.12
N ALA A 26 -11.25 20.24 6.05
CA ALA A 26 -11.91 21.52 6.14
C ALA A 26 -13.19 21.47 7.01
N ALA A 27 -13.94 20.37 6.98
CA ALA A 27 -15.10 20.14 7.85
C ALA A 27 -14.72 20.10 9.34
N GLN A 28 -13.47 19.74 9.66
CA GLN A 28 -12.89 19.75 11.01
C GLN A 28 -12.11 21.04 11.33
N SER A 29 -12.30 22.09 10.54
CA SER A 29 -11.59 23.38 10.68
C SER A 29 -10.05 23.26 10.60
N VAL A 30 -9.55 22.30 9.82
CA VAL A 30 -8.14 22.08 9.54
C VAL A 30 -7.83 22.50 8.10
N GLU A 31 -6.90 23.43 7.94
CA GLU A 31 -6.38 23.84 6.63
C GLU A 31 -5.38 22.81 6.12
N THR A 32 -5.45 22.48 4.83
CA THR A 32 -4.50 21.56 4.19
C THR A 32 -3.77 22.21 3.04
N VAL A 33 -2.52 21.82 2.84
CA VAL A 33 -1.67 22.23 1.72
C VAL A 33 -1.09 21.00 1.07
N PHE A 34 -1.22 20.87 -0.26
CA PHE A 34 -0.57 19.80 -0.99
C PHE A 34 0.90 20.13 -1.23
N VAL A 35 1.78 19.22 -0.87
CA VAL A 35 3.23 19.37 -0.93
C VAL A 35 3.83 18.10 -1.54
N SER A 36 4.79 18.27 -2.46
CA SER A 36 5.61 17.15 -2.90
C SER A 36 6.82 16.99 -1.97
N LEU A 37 7.13 15.75 -1.59
CA LEU A 37 8.38 15.45 -0.86
C LEU A 37 9.64 15.80 -1.69
N ARG A 38 9.50 15.98 -3.02
CA ARG A 38 10.58 16.45 -3.88
C ARG A 38 11.02 17.88 -3.57
N ASP A 39 10.11 18.69 -3.04
CA ASP A 39 10.30 20.11 -2.79
C ASP A 39 10.72 20.38 -1.34
N CYS A 40 10.81 19.35 -0.51
CA CYS A 40 11.33 19.44 0.85
C CYS A 40 12.87 19.47 0.84
N VAL A 41 13.45 20.20 1.78
CA VAL A 41 14.91 20.32 1.91
C VAL A 41 15.37 19.81 3.27
N ILE A 42 16.40 18.96 3.28
CA ILE A 42 17.14 18.58 4.48
C ILE A 42 18.29 19.59 4.62
N ASP A 43 18.18 20.51 5.58
CA ASP A 43 19.16 21.53 5.83
C ASP A 43 20.02 21.17 7.04
N LEU A 44 21.28 20.86 6.80
CA LEU A 44 22.28 20.49 7.80
C LEU A 44 23.33 21.61 7.97
N SER A 45 23.11 22.80 7.43
CA SER A 45 24.04 23.92 7.54
C SER A 45 23.95 24.66 8.87
N ALA A 46 22.82 24.52 9.58
CA ALA A 46 22.62 25.10 10.91
C ALA A 46 23.08 24.17 12.04
N GLN A 47 23.20 24.70 13.25
CA GLN A 47 23.61 23.92 14.44
C GLN A 47 22.66 22.76 14.74
N LEU A 48 21.37 22.88 14.43
CA LEU A 48 20.38 21.81 14.52
C LEU A 48 19.85 21.47 13.12
N PRO A 49 19.70 20.18 12.80
CA PRO A 49 19.11 19.75 11.54
C PRO A 49 17.71 20.34 11.34
N ARG A 50 17.40 20.79 10.15
CA ARG A 50 16.09 21.34 9.81
C ARG A 50 15.55 20.63 8.58
N ILE A 51 14.25 20.31 8.61
CA ILE A 51 13.51 19.89 7.42
C ILE A 51 12.64 21.07 7.02
N GLN A 52 12.91 21.62 5.84
CA GLN A 52 12.10 22.69 5.28
C GLN A 52 10.96 22.06 4.48
N VAL A 53 9.74 22.29 4.93
CA VAL A 53 8.51 21.87 4.24
C VAL A 53 7.92 23.10 3.54
N PRO A 54 7.72 23.09 2.22
CA PRO A 54 7.13 24.21 1.50
C PRO A 54 5.85 24.72 2.15
N HIS A 55 5.70 26.03 2.20
CA HIS A 55 4.56 26.74 2.80
C HIS A 55 4.45 26.68 4.33
N PHE A 56 5.48 26.16 5.03
CA PHE A 56 5.55 26.10 6.48
C PHE A 56 6.82 26.79 6.95
N SER A 57 6.69 27.78 7.83
CA SER A 57 7.82 28.46 8.50
C SER A 57 8.35 27.66 9.68
N GLU A 58 7.48 26.86 10.29
CA GLU A 58 7.78 25.94 11.39
C GLU A 58 7.30 24.55 11.02
N LEU A 59 7.80 23.51 11.71
CA LEU A 59 7.34 22.15 11.46
C LEU A 59 5.85 21.99 11.78
N PRO A 60 5.08 21.36 10.90
CA PRO A 60 3.68 21.06 11.17
C PRO A 60 3.57 20.04 12.32
N LYS A 61 2.46 20.07 13.07
CA LYS A 61 2.20 19.03 14.09
C LYS A 61 2.01 17.64 13.49
N ALA A 62 1.45 17.58 12.30
CA ALA A 62 1.24 16.32 11.58
C ALA A 62 1.37 16.51 10.07
N ALA A 63 1.57 15.41 9.36
CA ALA A 63 1.53 15.34 7.90
C ALA A 63 0.77 14.10 7.45
N PHE A 64 -0.11 14.26 6.48
CA PHE A 64 -0.83 13.15 5.86
C PHE A 64 -0.09 12.71 4.60
N VAL A 65 0.28 11.42 4.50
CA VAL A 65 0.99 10.90 3.33
C VAL A 65 0.00 10.23 2.38
N ARG A 66 -0.29 10.88 1.27
CA ARG A 66 -1.19 10.36 0.22
C ARG A 66 -0.43 9.84 -0.99
N GLY A 67 0.81 10.24 -1.18
CA GLY A 67 1.63 9.80 -2.29
C GLY A 67 3.11 10.07 -2.04
N ILE A 68 3.95 9.18 -2.53
CA ILE A 68 5.40 9.37 -2.62
C ILE A 68 5.77 9.19 -4.08
N ALA A 69 6.25 10.26 -4.69
CA ALA A 69 6.61 10.23 -6.11
C ALA A 69 7.65 9.13 -6.40
N GLY A 70 7.46 8.44 -7.50
CA GLY A 70 8.42 7.46 -8.02
C GLY A 70 9.74 8.13 -8.43
N GLY A 71 10.80 7.34 -8.59
CA GLY A 71 12.12 7.82 -9.00
C GLY A 71 13.21 6.76 -8.81
N ALA A 72 14.47 7.17 -8.99
CA ALA A 72 15.60 6.31 -8.69
C ALA A 72 15.67 5.97 -7.18
N LEU A 73 16.36 4.88 -6.83
CA LEU A 73 16.50 4.43 -5.43
C LEU A 73 16.91 5.56 -4.48
N GLN A 74 17.91 6.36 -4.86
CA GLN A 74 18.38 7.50 -4.06
C GLN A 74 17.29 8.52 -3.80
N GLN A 75 16.45 8.83 -4.80
CA GLN A 75 15.35 9.78 -4.66
C GLN A 75 14.25 9.25 -3.75
N ILE A 76 13.87 7.98 -3.89
CA ILE A 76 12.85 7.34 -3.06
C ILE A 76 13.34 7.26 -1.62
N THR A 77 14.58 6.81 -1.40
CA THR A 77 15.21 6.75 -0.07
C THR A 77 15.27 8.14 0.58
N THR A 78 15.62 9.19 -0.17
CA THR A 78 15.64 10.56 0.36
C THR A 78 14.25 11.00 0.83
N ARG A 79 13.20 10.74 0.06
CA ARG A 79 11.81 11.08 0.41
C ARG A 79 11.32 10.33 1.65
N LEU A 80 11.63 9.05 1.76
CA LEU A 80 11.33 8.25 2.95
C LEU A 80 12.09 8.77 4.17
N ASN A 81 13.38 9.11 4.01
CA ASN A 81 14.18 9.68 5.07
C ASN A 81 13.64 11.04 5.55
N ILE A 82 13.09 11.88 4.66
CA ILE A 82 12.41 13.11 5.05
C ILE A 82 11.25 12.81 6.01
N LEU A 83 10.41 11.80 5.72
CA LEU A 83 9.33 11.40 6.60
C LEU A 83 9.84 10.86 7.95
N HIS A 84 10.91 10.05 7.95
CA HIS A 84 11.56 9.58 9.19
C HIS A 84 12.11 10.74 10.02
N MET A 85 12.80 11.69 9.38
CA MET A 85 13.38 12.85 10.05
C MET A 85 12.30 13.77 10.63
N LEU A 86 11.22 14.03 9.88
CA LEU A 86 10.05 14.77 10.38
C LEU A 86 9.48 14.09 11.64
N LYS A 87 9.32 12.77 11.60
CA LYS A 87 8.87 12.00 12.78
C LYS A 87 9.84 12.12 13.96
N MET A 88 11.15 12.03 13.73
CA MET A 88 12.16 12.20 14.77
C MET A 88 12.14 13.61 15.40
N GLN A 89 11.66 14.61 14.65
CA GLN A 89 11.47 15.99 15.11
C GLN A 89 10.07 16.23 15.69
N GLY A 90 9.30 15.17 15.96
CA GLY A 90 8.01 15.24 16.64
C GLY A 90 6.79 15.41 15.75
N VAL A 91 6.94 15.40 14.42
CA VAL A 91 5.79 15.46 13.50
C VAL A 91 5.10 14.11 13.42
N LEU A 92 3.79 14.06 13.64
CA LEU A 92 3.01 12.85 13.38
C LEU A 92 2.92 12.60 11.87
N ILE A 93 3.44 11.46 11.41
CA ILE A 93 3.41 11.05 9.99
C ILE A 93 2.33 9.97 9.80
N TYR A 94 1.31 10.26 9.00
CA TYR A 94 0.16 9.40 8.78
C TYR A 94 -0.02 9.08 7.28
N ASN A 95 0.29 7.85 6.73
CA ASN A 95 0.94 6.70 7.37
C ASN A 95 2.43 6.94 7.69
N ASP A 96 2.87 6.23 8.73
CA ASP A 96 4.27 6.18 9.12
C ASP A 96 5.18 5.68 7.99
N ALA A 97 6.36 6.29 7.83
CA ALA A 97 7.30 5.93 6.76
C ALA A 97 7.69 4.44 6.82
N LYS A 98 7.92 3.88 8.02
CA LYS A 98 8.26 2.47 8.18
C LYS A 98 7.13 1.53 7.76
N ALA A 99 5.87 1.92 7.97
CA ALA A 99 4.72 1.16 7.49
C ALA A 99 4.62 1.21 5.96
N ILE A 100 4.92 2.36 5.36
CA ILE A 100 4.96 2.52 3.90
C ILE A 100 6.06 1.63 3.31
N GLU A 101 7.28 1.67 3.84
CA GLU A 101 8.40 0.82 3.38
C GLU A 101 8.06 -0.66 3.40
N ARG A 102 7.44 -1.14 4.49
CA ARG A 102 7.03 -2.55 4.65
C ARG A 102 6.01 -3.01 3.63
N THR A 103 5.14 -2.10 3.18
CA THR A 103 4.04 -2.45 2.26
C THR A 103 4.40 -2.21 0.80
N VAL A 104 5.34 -1.32 0.50
CA VAL A 104 5.87 -1.14 -0.85
C VAL A 104 6.70 -2.34 -1.28
N ASP A 105 7.48 -2.92 -0.36
CA ASP A 105 8.22 -4.16 -0.56
C ASP A 105 7.30 -5.38 -0.35
N LYS A 106 6.83 -5.99 -1.44
CA LYS A 106 5.96 -7.17 -1.39
C LYS A 106 6.64 -8.38 -0.71
N GLY A 107 7.96 -8.50 -0.80
CA GLY A 107 8.72 -9.55 -0.12
C GLY A 107 8.65 -9.38 1.40
N MET A 108 8.91 -8.17 1.88
CA MET A 108 8.80 -7.83 3.30
C MET A 108 7.36 -7.97 3.80
N THR A 109 6.38 -7.51 3.03
CA THR A 109 4.95 -7.68 3.35
C THR A 109 4.62 -9.16 3.54
N SER A 110 4.95 -10.01 2.56
CA SER A 110 4.69 -11.45 2.62
C SER A 110 5.38 -12.11 3.82
N PHE A 111 6.62 -11.74 4.10
CA PHE A 111 7.37 -12.25 5.25
C PHE A 111 6.69 -11.91 6.58
N LEU A 112 6.30 -10.64 6.78
CA LEU A 112 5.65 -10.20 8.02
C LEU A 112 4.27 -10.82 8.22
N LEU A 113 3.49 -10.96 7.15
CA LEU A 113 2.20 -11.66 7.20
C LEU A 113 2.39 -13.14 7.57
N HIS A 114 3.36 -13.82 6.94
CA HIS A 114 3.67 -15.22 7.25
C HIS A 114 4.13 -15.38 8.70
N GLN A 115 5.01 -14.50 9.20
CA GLN A 115 5.46 -14.49 10.59
C GLN A 115 4.29 -14.31 11.58
N ALA A 116 3.26 -13.56 11.20
CA ALA A 116 2.04 -13.36 11.98
C ALA A 116 1.03 -14.53 11.86
N GLY A 117 1.37 -15.61 11.17
CA GLY A 117 0.49 -16.77 10.95
C GLY A 117 -0.66 -16.49 9.96
N ILE A 118 -0.55 -15.46 9.14
CA ILE A 118 -1.54 -15.09 8.14
C ILE A 118 -1.21 -15.82 6.84
N LYS A 119 -2.20 -16.53 6.27
CA LYS A 119 -2.01 -17.24 5.00
C LYS A 119 -1.79 -16.25 3.87
N THR A 120 -0.70 -16.45 3.13
CA THR A 120 -0.39 -15.82 1.85
C THR A 120 -0.16 -16.90 0.82
N PRO A 121 -0.30 -16.66 -0.49
CA PRO A 121 0.16 -17.62 -1.48
C PRO A 121 1.64 -17.93 -1.28
N GLN A 122 2.07 -19.16 -1.58
CA GLN A 122 3.48 -19.53 -1.47
C GLN A 122 4.33 -18.58 -2.32
N THR A 123 5.37 -18.01 -1.72
CA THR A 123 6.14 -16.90 -2.29
C THR A 123 7.62 -17.15 -2.16
N TRP A 124 8.36 -16.85 -3.20
CA TRP A 124 9.84 -16.87 -3.25
C TRP A 124 10.36 -15.56 -3.80
N VAL A 125 11.39 -15.04 -3.18
CA VAL A 125 12.10 -13.83 -3.61
C VAL A 125 13.57 -14.15 -3.76
N CYS A 126 14.15 -13.93 -4.94
CA CYS A 126 15.56 -14.14 -5.19
C CYS A 126 16.08 -13.25 -6.32
N GLU A 127 17.39 -13.02 -6.35
CA GLU A 127 18.07 -12.29 -7.44
C GLU A 127 18.67 -13.26 -8.48
N SER A 128 19.05 -14.47 -8.04
CA SER A 128 19.67 -15.44 -8.93
C SER A 128 18.67 -16.05 -9.91
N ARG A 129 18.94 -15.92 -11.20
CA ARG A 129 18.15 -16.53 -12.27
C ARG A 129 18.13 -18.05 -12.17
N ASP A 130 19.26 -18.67 -11.77
CA ASP A 130 19.36 -20.13 -11.61
C ASP A 130 18.50 -20.61 -10.46
N LEU A 131 18.43 -19.84 -9.36
CA LEU A 131 17.52 -20.14 -8.25
C LEU A 131 16.07 -19.98 -8.67
N ALA A 132 15.72 -18.93 -9.39
CA ALA A 132 14.38 -18.76 -9.92
C ALA A 132 13.97 -19.91 -10.83
N HIS A 133 14.86 -20.38 -11.73
CA HIS A 133 14.62 -21.55 -12.56
C HIS A 133 14.38 -22.82 -11.75
N LYS A 134 15.20 -23.08 -10.72
CA LYS A 134 15.04 -24.26 -9.84
C LYS A 134 13.70 -24.23 -9.11
N ILE A 135 13.28 -23.06 -8.59
CA ILE A 135 11.98 -22.86 -7.94
C ILE A 135 10.85 -23.19 -8.92
N ILE A 136 10.89 -22.59 -10.11
CA ILE A 136 9.86 -22.80 -11.13
C ILE A 136 9.81 -24.28 -11.55
N GLN A 137 10.94 -24.92 -11.76
CA GLN A 137 11.00 -26.34 -12.08
C GLN A 137 10.40 -27.21 -11.00
N THR A 138 10.72 -26.92 -9.74
CA THR A 138 10.18 -27.68 -8.60
C THR A 138 8.67 -27.49 -8.46
N GLU A 139 8.20 -26.27 -8.45
CA GLU A 139 6.80 -25.98 -8.13
C GLU A 139 5.87 -26.20 -9.33
N LYS A 140 6.27 -25.79 -10.53
CA LYS A 140 5.44 -25.90 -11.72
C LYS A 140 5.49 -27.30 -12.33
N VAL A 141 6.69 -27.85 -12.51
CA VAL A 141 6.86 -29.15 -13.20
C VAL A 141 6.57 -30.32 -12.27
N ASN A 142 7.18 -30.33 -11.08
CA ASN A 142 7.08 -31.48 -10.17
C ASN A 142 5.79 -31.45 -9.33
N GLN A 143 5.28 -30.26 -8.97
CA GLN A 143 4.08 -30.10 -8.13
C GLN A 143 2.85 -29.60 -8.90
N GLN A 144 2.98 -29.38 -10.21
CA GLN A 144 1.89 -28.93 -11.11
C GLN A 144 1.19 -27.64 -10.66
N LYS A 145 1.89 -26.76 -9.94
CA LYS A 145 1.36 -25.47 -9.51
C LYS A 145 1.51 -24.43 -10.60
N GLN A 146 0.53 -23.58 -10.75
CA GLN A 146 0.66 -22.36 -11.56
C GLN A 146 1.39 -21.30 -10.76
N LEU A 147 2.34 -20.63 -11.39
CA LEU A 147 3.12 -19.54 -10.79
C LEU A 147 2.89 -18.24 -11.54
N ILE A 148 2.97 -17.17 -10.81
CA ILE A 148 3.03 -15.81 -11.34
C ILE A 148 4.34 -15.15 -10.92
N ILE A 149 4.82 -14.25 -11.75
CA ILE A 149 5.92 -13.34 -11.43
C ILE A 149 5.37 -11.92 -11.30
N LYS A 150 5.83 -11.19 -10.30
CA LYS A 150 5.41 -9.81 -10.00
C LYS A 150 6.65 -8.93 -9.87
N PRO A 151 6.57 -7.64 -10.22
CA PRO A 151 7.56 -6.67 -9.76
C PRO A 151 7.56 -6.61 -8.23
N LEU A 152 8.74 -6.55 -7.60
CA LEU A 152 8.86 -6.40 -6.15
C LEU A 152 8.17 -5.10 -5.71
N PHE A 153 8.45 -4.00 -6.41
CA PHE A 153 7.78 -2.70 -6.29
C PHE A 153 6.80 -2.52 -7.45
N GLY A 154 5.65 -1.94 -7.19
CA GLY A 154 4.63 -1.70 -8.22
C GLY A 154 3.22 -1.80 -7.65
N SER A 155 2.27 -1.27 -8.38
CA SER A 155 0.85 -1.21 -8.00
C SER A 155 -0.06 -1.54 -9.17
N GLN A 156 -1.35 -1.71 -8.90
CA GLN A 156 -2.41 -1.89 -9.90
C GLN A 156 -2.25 -3.11 -10.83
N GLY A 157 -1.52 -4.15 -10.38
CA GLY A 157 -1.29 -5.36 -11.18
C GLY A 157 -0.35 -5.17 -12.37
N GLN A 158 0.28 -4.00 -12.51
CA GLN A 158 1.22 -3.75 -13.60
C GLN A 158 2.43 -4.70 -13.51
N GLY A 159 2.79 -5.33 -14.63
CA GLY A 159 3.91 -6.24 -14.70
C GLY A 159 3.69 -7.61 -14.06
N VAL A 160 2.50 -7.93 -13.57
CA VAL A 160 2.14 -9.26 -13.10
C VAL A 160 1.91 -10.15 -14.32
N ARG A 161 2.59 -11.31 -14.37
CA ARG A 161 2.53 -12.24 -15.49
C ARG A 161 2.46 -13.67 -15.00
N LEU A 162 1.75 -14.52 -15.75
CA LEU A 162 1.85 -15.97 -15.59
C LEU A 162 3.26 -16.44 -16.00
N VAL A 163 3.80 -17.39 -15.25
CA VAL A 163 5.03 -18.07 -15.64
C VAL A 163 4.67 -19.18 -16.62
N ASP A 164 4.68 -18.83 -17.90
CA ASP A 164 4.47 -19.80 -18.96
C ASP A 164 5.74 -20.57 -19.28
N THR A 165 5.58 -21.79 -19.79
CA THR A 165 6.67 -22.56 -20.38
C THR A 165 6.72 -22.25 -21.89
N PRO A 166 7.87 -22.38 -22.57
CA PRO A 166 9.05 -23.13 -22.16
C PRO A 166 10.12 -22.28 -21.46
N PHE A 167 10.99 -22.97 -20.76
CA PHE A 167 12.26 -22.46 -20.27
C PHE A 167 13.25 -22.19 -21.43
N PRO A 168 14.17 -21.22 -21.27
CA PRO A 168 14.48 -20.44 -20.07
C PRO A 168 13.54 -19.22 -19.92
N LEU A 169 13.47 -18.67 -18.66
CA LEU A 169 12.80 -17.40 -18.42
C LEU A 169 13.33 -16.33 -19.37
N PRO A 170 12.47 -15.50 -19.98
CA PRO A 170 12.90 -14.37 -20.80
C PRO A 170 13.89 -13.47 -20.07
N MET A 171 14.72 -12.73 -20.80
CA MET A 171 15.71 -11.82 -20.17
C MET A 171 15.06 -10.72 -19.33
N ASP A 172 13.84 -10.34 -19.69
CA ASP A 172 12.98 -9.36 -19.00
C ASP A 172 12.03 -9.95 -17.94
N ALA A 173 12.22 -11.23 -17.57
CA ALA A 173 11.34 -11.92 -16.61
C ALA A 173 11.43 -11.35 -15.19
N HIS A 174 12.49 -10.60 -14.87
CA HIS A 174 12.69 -9.93 -13.61
C HIS A 174 12.64 -8.41 -13.80
N VAL A 175 12.17 -7.72 -12.78
CA VAL A 175 12.17 -6.26 -12.75
C VAL A 175 13.24 -5.81 -11.75
N ASP A 176 14.11 -4.92 -12.18
CA ASP A 176 15.19 -4.37 -11.36
C ASP A 176 16.08 -5.44 -10.68
N GLY A 177 16.27 -6.60 -11.35
CA GLY A 177 17.16 -7.66 -10.91
C GLY A 177 16.58 -8.61 -9.85
N VAL A 178 15.31 -8.49 -9.49
CA VAL A 178 14.67 -9.33 -8.46
C VAL A 178 13.53 -10.16 -9.05
N PHE A 179 13.53 -11.45 -8.76
CA PHE A 179 12.43 -12.37 -9.05
C PHE A 179 11.53 -12.49 -7.81
N TYR A 180 10.30 -12.00 -7.90
CA TYR A 180 9.23 -12.28 -6.94
C TYR A 180 8.26 -13.27 -7.59
N LEU A 181 8.38 -14.53 -7.17
CA LEU A 181 7.57 -15.65 -7.66
C LEU A 181 6.50 -15.98 -6.63
N GLN A 182 5.29 -16.25 -7.08
CA GLN A 182 4.18 -16.59 -6.20
C GLN A 182 3.27 -17.63 -6.85
N THR A 183 2.69 -18.55 -6.06
CA THR A 183 1.66 -19.46 -6.57
C THR A 183 0.41 -18.68 -6.94
N LEU A 184 -0.17 -19.00 -8.09
CA LEU A 184 -1.47 -18.47 -8.47
C LEU A 184 -2.56 -19.14 -7.64
N ILE A 185 -3.39 -18.34 -6.99
CA ILE A 185 -4.64 -18.80 -6.39
C ILE A 185 -5.75 -18.54 -7.40
N GLN A 186 -6.42 -19.60 -7.84
CA GLN A 186 -7.54 -19.48 -8.77
C GLN A 186 -8.80 -19.04 -8.04
N SER A 187 -9.44 -18.00 -8.55
CA SER A 187 -10.74 -17.50 -8.11
C SER A 187 -11.31 -16.58 -9.17
N ASN A 188 -12.63 -16.47 -9.25
CA ASN A 188 -13.31 -15.56 -10.18
C ASN A 188 -13.49 -14.15 -9.61
N HIS A 189 -13.02 -13.92 -8.39
CA HIS A 189 -13.12 -12.64 -7.69
C HIS A 189 -12.09 -12.53 -6.58
N ASP A 190 -11.81 -11.31 -6.19
CA ASP A 190 -11.04 -10.98 -5.00
C ASP A 190 -11.79 -9.94 -4.15
N TYR A 191 -11.22 -9.63 -3.00
CA TYR A 191 -11.80 -8.71 -2.03
C TYR A 191 -10.82 -7.59 -1.71
N ARG A 192 -11.33 -6.36 -1.67
CA ARG A 192 -10.62 -5.20 -1.15
C ARG A 192 -11.28 -4.78 0.16
N VAL A 193 -10.53 -4.81 1.25
CA VAL A 193 -10.96 -4.31 2.56
C VAL A 193 -10.16 -3.05 2.89
N PHE A 194 -10.84 -2.00 3.31
CA PHE A 194 -10.21 -0.78 3.82
C PHE A 194 -10.19 -0.82 5.34
N VAL A 195 -9.00 -0.74 5.91
CA VAL A 195 -8.77 -0.81 7.35
C VAL A 195 -8.22 0.53 7.84
N VAL A 196 -8.78 1.05 8.93
CA VAL A 196 -8.29 2.24 9.63
C VAL A 196 -8.19 1.90 11.11
N ASN A 197 -7.06 2.19 11.73
CA ASN A 197 -6.82 1.92 13.14
C ASN A 197 -7.18 0.47 13.55
N ASN A 198 -6.74 -0.49 12.76
CA ASN A 198 -7.01 -1.93 12.89
C ASN A 198 -8.51 -2.32 12.85
N GLN A 199 -9.38 -1.47 12.32
CA GLN A 199 -10.80 -1.77 12.11
C GLN A 199 -11.13 -1.73 10.62
N ALA A 200 -11.78 -2.76 10.12
CA ALA A 200 -12.31 -2.81 8.76
C ALA A 200 -13.53 -1.88 8.66
N ILE A 201 -13.41 -0.81 7.85
CA ILE A 201 -14.46 0.23 7.75
C ILE A 201 -15.32 0.09 6.50
N ALA A 202 -14.83 -0.61 5.50
CA ALA A 202 -15.55 -0.90 4.26
C ALA A 202 -14.87 -2.07 3.54
N ALA A 203 -15.66 -2.87 2.85
CA ALA A 203 -15.17 -3.97 2.03
C ALA A 203 -15.97 -4.12 0.74
N MET A 204 -15.30 -4.59 -0.32
CA MET A 204 -15.94 -4.89 -1.60
C MET A 204 -15.36 -6.16 -2.21
N ARG A 205 -16.21 -6.87 -2.95
CA ARG A 205 -15.82 -7.91 -3.90
C ARG A 205 -15.58 -7.26 -5.25
N ARG A 206 -14.50 -7.68 -5.93
CA ARG A 206 -14.19 -7.30 -7.30
C ARG A 206 -14.28 -8.54 -8.18
N SER A 207 -15.04 -8.48 -9.25
CA SER A 207 -15.23 -9.57 -10.20
C SER A 207 -14.91 -9.09 -11.60
N GLY A 208 -14.25 -9.91 -12.41
CA GLY A 208 -13.88 -9.62 -13.79
C GLY A 208 -13.77 -10.90 -14.61
N GLU A 209 -13.63 -10.77 -15.91
CA GLU A 209 -13.47 -11.91 -16.82
C GLU A 209 -12.05 -12.52 -16.75
N ASP A 210 -11.07 -11.71 -16.38
CA ASP A 210 -9.67 -12.12 -16.25
C ASP A 210 -9.34 -12.60 -14.83
N TRP A 211 -8.24 -13.35 -14.69
CA TRP A 211 -7.70 -13.79 -13.41
C TRP A 211 -7.11 -12.65 -12.55
N LEU A 212 -6.91 -11.46 -13.13
CA LEU A 212 -6.51 -10.22 -12.46
C LEU A 212 -7.74 -9.33 -12.28
N HIS A 213 -8.25 -9.28 -11.05
CA HIS A 213 -9.42 -8.47 -10.71
C HIS A 213 -8.98 -7.08 -10.23
N ASN A 214 -8.98 -6.08 -11.12
CA ASN A 214 -8.64 -4.72 -10.76
C ASN A 214 -9.70 -3.73 -11.25
N VAL A 215 -10.11 -2.79 -10.39
CA VAL A 215 -11.06 -1.71 -10.74
C VAL A 215 -10.56 -0.89 -11.92
N ALA A 216 -9.26 -0.66 -12.04
CA ALA A 216 -8.66 0.04 -13.19
C ALA A 216 -8.83 -0.73 -14.51
N LEU A 217 -9.09 -2.04 -14.46
CA LEU A 217 -9.36 -2.92 -15.60
C LEU A 217 -10.86 -3.16 -15.83
N GLY A 218 -11.75 -2.43 -15.15
CA GLY A 218 -13.20 -2.52 -15.34
C GLY A 218 -13.89 -3.58 -14.50
N ALA A 219 -13.27 -4.09 -13.43
CA ALA A 219 -13.91 -5.05 -12.53
C ALA A 219 -15.20 -4.48 -11.91
N ASN A 220 -16.23 -5.30 -11.85
CA ASN A 220 -17.46 -4.99 -11.11
C ASN A 220 -17.19 -5.00 -9.61
N CYS A 221 -17.71 -3.99 -8.90
CA CYS A 221 -17.56 -3.84 -7.46
C CYS A 221 -18.90 -4.00 -6.76
N GLU A 222 -18.90 -4.77 -5.68
CA GLU A 222 -20.09 -5.02 -4.86
C GLU A 222 -19.68 -4.96 -3.37
N ALA A 223 -20.45 -4.25 -2.54
CA ALA A 223 -20.21 -4.21 -1.11
C ALA A 223 -20.39 -5.60 -0.47
N ILE A 224 -19.55 -5.92 0.50
CA ILE A 224 -19.64 -7.18 1.25
C ILE A 224 -19.54 -6.91 2.75
N ASP A 225 -20.11 -7.84 3.54
CA ASP A 225 -20.02 -7.88 5.00
C ASP A 225 -19.73 -9.34 5.43
N ASP A 226 -18.53 -9.83 5.03
CA ASP A 226 -18.04 -11.17 5.38
C ASP A 226 -17.06 -11.04 6.55
N ILE A 227 -17.48 -11.48 7.73
CA ILE A 227 -16.75 -11.30 8.99
C ILE A 227 -15.36 -11.97 8.97
N GLU A 228 -15.19 -13.09 8.25
CA GLU A 228 -13.89 -13.77 8.14
C GLU A 228 -12.90 -12.93 7.33
N ILE A 229 -13.38 -12.31 6.24
CA ILE A 229 -12.59 -11.43 5.39
C ILE A 229 -12.20 -10.16 6.14
N LEU A 230 -13.16 -9.54 6.85
CA LEU A 230 -12.92 -8.33 7.64
C LEU A 230 -11.87 -8.59 8.73
N HIS A 231 -12.03 -9.64 9.53
CA HIS A 231 -11.07 -10.00 10.59
C HIS A 231 -9.68 -10.36 10.03
N LEU A 232 -9.61 -11.01 8.86
CA LEU A 232 -8.33 -11.32 8.24
C LEU A 232 -7.60 -10.03 7.83
N ALA A 233 -8.32 -9.05 7.28
CA ALA A 233 -7.77 -7.76 6.91
C ALA A 233 -7.27 -6.96 8.13
N GLU A 234 -8.02 -6.97 9.23
CA GLU A 234 -7.62 -6.33 10.50
C GLU A 234 -6.33 -6.95 11.06
N LYS A 235 -6.24 -8.28 11.06
CA LYS A 235 -5.01 -8.99 11.46
C LYS A 235 -3.83 -8.61 10.58
N ALA A 236 -4.04 -8.49 9.27
CA ALA A 236 -3.00 -8.09 8.32
C ALA A 236 -2.50 -6.66 8.58
N ALA A 237 -3.41 -5.72 8.79
CA ALA A 237 -3.07 -4.34 9.13
C ALA A 237 -2.27 -4.26 10.44
N LYS A 238 -2.70 -4.99 11.47
CA LYS A 238 -2.02 -5.07 12.77
C LYS A 238 -0.61 -5.66 12.65
N ALA A 239 -0.44 -6.73 11.86
CA ALA A 239 0.87 -7.37 11.63
C ALA A 239 1.90 -6.41 11.00
N LEU A 240 1.43 -5.48 10.19
CA LEU A 240 2.28 -4.48 9.54
C LEU A 240 2.42 -3.18 10.35
N ASN A 241 1.69 -3.05 11.45
CA ASN A 241 1.63 -1.84 12.28
C ASN A 241 1.37 -0.59 11.43
N ILE A 242 0.26 -0.60 10.71
CA ILE A 242 -0.11 0.44 9.77
C ILE A 242 -1.39 1.14 10.20
N ALA A 243 -1.42 2.47 10.15
CA ALA A 243 -2.56 3.24 10.62
C ALA A 243 -3.79 3.05 9.71
N TYR A 244 -3.59 3.05 8.41
CA TYR A 244 -4.63 2.72 7.45
C TYR A 244 -4.07 2.00 6.23
N CYS A 245 -4.86 1.10 5.65
CA CYS A 245 -4.45 0.37 4.46
C CYS A 245 -5.65 -0.17 3.65
N GLY A 246 -5.35 -0.57 2.42
CA GLY A 246 -6.20 -1.46 1.64
C GLY A 246 -5.60 -2.85 1.64
N VAL A 247 -6.37 -3.85 2.05
CA VAL A 247 -5.96 -5.26 2.06
C VAL A 247 -6.64 -5.98 0.92
N ASP A 248 -5.86 -6.64 0.07
CA ASP A 248 -6.36 -7.49 -1.00
C ASP A 248 -6.34 -8.96 -0.54
N ILE A 249 -7.50 -9.60 -0.59
CA ILE A 249 -7.74 -10.96 -0.13
C ILE A 249 -8.35 -11.77 -1.25
N ILE A 250 -8.01 -13.04 -1.34
CA ILE A 250 -8.62 -13.98 -2.27
C ILE A 250 -9.09 -15.23 -1.52
N ARG A 251 -10.19 -15.82 -1.95
CA ARG A 251 -10.71 -17.09 -1.46
C ARG A 251 -10.53 -18.14 -2.56
N ASP A 252 -9.87 -19.25 -2.25
CA ASP A 252 -9.73 -20.35 -3.20
C ASP A 252 -10.98 -21.23 -3.26
N GLU A 253 -10.99 -22.21 -4.16
CA GLU A 253 -12.11 -23.14 -4.36
C GLU A 253 -12.40 -24.01 -3.12
N SER A 254 -11.43 -24.20 -2.23
CA SER A 254 -11.62 -24.91 -0.95
C SER A 254 -12.25 -24.05 0.13
N GLY A 255 -12.42 -22.73 -0.13
CA GLY A 255 -12.89 -21.75 0.82
C GLY A 255 -11.79 -21.10 1.67
N ALA A 256 -10.52 -21.47 1.47
CA ALA A 256 -9.41 -20.89 2.22
C ALA A 256 -9.11 -19.45 1.76
N LEU A 257 -8.89 -18.56 2.74
CA LEU A 257 -8.56 -17.16 2.50
C LEU A 257 -7.06 -16.92 2.50
N TYR A 258 -6.60 -16.09 1.58
CA TYR A 258 -5.19 -15.66 1.45
C TYR A 258 -5.12 -14.15 1.30
N VAL A 259 -4.21 -13.52 2.04
CA VAL A 259 -3.85 -12.11 1.81
C VAL A 259 -2.87 -12.03 0.64
N LEU A 260 -3.23 -11.30 -0.41
CA LEU A 260 -2.41 -11.11 -1.60
C LEU A 260 -1.42 -9.97 -1.45
N GLU A 261 -1.89 -8.83 -0.90
CA GLU A 261 -1.08 -7.64 -0.64
C GLU A 261 -1.76 -6.70 0.37
N VAL A 262 -0.96 -5.81 0.94
CA VAL A 262 -1.43 -4.71 1.78
C VAL A 262 -0.85 -3.41 1.25
N ASN A 263 -1.72 -2.45 0.96
CA ASN A 263 -1.36 -1.17 0.35
C ASN A 263 -1.47 -0.03 1.39
N SER A 264 -0.35 0.65 1.69
CA SER A 264 -0.30 1.77 2.65
C SER A 264 -0.89 3.08 2.13
N ILE A 265 -0.99 3.23 0.83
CA ILE A 265 -1.56 4.42 0.18
C ILE A 265 -2.63 3.94 -0.81
N PRO A 266 -3.71 3.32 -0.32
CA PRO A 266 -4.68 2.69 -1.19
C PRO A 266 -5.51 3.73 -1.95
N ALA A 267 -5.91 3.38 -3.17
CA ALA A 267 -7.00 4.05 -3.86
C ALA A 267 -8.33 3.48 -3.35
N TRP A 268 -9.33 4.35 -3.12
CA TRP A 268 -10.63 3.92 -2.58
C TRP A 268 -11.84 4.45 -3.37
N ARG A 269 -11.64 5.04 -4.56
CA ARG A 269 -12.76 5.58 -5.35
C ARG A 269 -13.80 4.50 -5.70
N GLY A 270 -13.34 3.30 -6.12
CA GLY A 270 -14.23 2.18 -6.39
C GLY A 270 -14.95 1.69 -5.14
N LEU A 271 -14.27 1.59 -4.00
CA LEU A 271 -14.89 1.19 -2.74
C LEU A 271 -15.91 2.23 -2.25
N GLN A 272 -15.61 3.54 -2.40
CA GLN A 272 -16.53 4.61 -2.04
C GLN A 272 -17.83 4.56 -2.85
N SER A 273 -17.82 4.03 -4.07
CA SER A 273 -19.05 3.94 -4.88
C SER A 273 -20.04 2.85 -4.40
N VAL A 274 -19.59 1.93 -3.55
CA VAL A 274 -20.39 0.81 -3.05
C VAL A 274 -20.59 0.81 -1.53
N THR A 275 -19.99 1.78 -0.81
CA THR A 275 -20.18 1.92 0.64
C THR A 275 -20.82 3.25 0.99
N GLN A 276 -21.62 3.27 2.07
CA GLN A 276 -22.15 4.50 2.64
C GLN A 276 -21.17 5.20 3.60
N THR A 277 -20.15 4.48 4.06
CA THR A 277 -19.08 5.01 4.92
C THR A 277 -18.28 6.06 4.16
N ASN A 278 -18.18 7.27 4.69
CA ASN A 278 -17.29 8.29 4.13
C ASN A 278 -15.86 7.99 4.54
N ILE A 279 -15.12 7.31 3.65
CA ILE A 279 -13.75 6.83 3.93
C ILE A 279 -12.81 8.00 4.25
N ALA A 280 -12.92 9.12 3.53
CA ALA A 280 -12.08 10.29 3.78
C ALA A 280 -12.34 10.88 5.18
N GLN A 281 -13.60 10.91 5.63
CA GLN A 281 -13.93 11.40 6.96
C GLN A 281 -13.34 10.50 8.06
N VAL A 282 -13.49 9.18 7.95
CA VAL A 282 -12.90 8.23 8.91
C VAL A 282 -11.38 8.36 8.98
N LEU A 283 -10.70 8.51 7.85
CA LEU A 283 -9.26 8.74 7.79
C LEU A 283 -8.84 10.02 8.51
N VAL A 284 -9.59 11.10 8.31
CA VAL A 284 -9.31 12.41 8.93
C VAL A 284 -9.59 12.35 10.43
N ASP A 285 -10.69 11.75 10.85
CA ASP A 285 -11.05 11.62 12.27
C ASP A 285 -9.99 10.81 13.04
N ASP A 286 -9.51 9.69 12.46
CA ASP A 286 -8.42 8.90 13.07
C ASP A 286 -7.10 9.69 13.11
N CYS A 287 -6.71 10.35 12.02
CA CYS A 287 -5.52 11.19 11.97
C CYS A 287 -5.54 12.28 13.05
N LEU A 288 -6.67 12.98 13.21
CA LEU A 288 -6.82 14.05 14.20
C LEU A 288 -6.82 13.50 15.63
N SER A 289 -7.41 12.33 15.86
CA SER A 289 -7.37 11.67 17.16
C SER A 289 -5.93 11.30 17.57
N GLN A 290 -5.13 10.81 16.64
CA GLN A 290 -3.71 10.50 16.89
C GLN A 290 -2.88 11.77 17.18
N ILE A 291 -3.18 12.91 16.54
CA ILE A 291 -2.56 14.19 16.87
C ILE A 291 -2.87 14.57 18.32
N SER A 292 -4.13 14.47 18.72
CA SER A 292 -4.57 14.82 20.08
C SER A 292 -3.87 13.97 21.13
N THR A 293 -3.70 12.66 20.87
CA THR A 293 -3.02 11.73 21.79
C THR A 293 -1.51 11.99 21.86
N THR A 294 -0.89 12.41 20.76
CA THR A 294 0.57 12.64 20.70
C THR A 294 0.98 13.92 21.44
N TYR A 295 0.09 14.92 21.51
CA TYR A 295 0.40 16.25 22.10
C TYR A 295 -0.41 16.54 23.38
N ALA A 296 -1.12 15.55 23.95
CA ALA A 296 -1.73 15.61 25.28
C ALA A 296 -0.71 15.23 26.36
#